data_6b0456e9af45372a22565f21342c8d7b
#
_entry.id   6b0456e9af45372a22565f21342c8d7b
#
_cell.length_a   1.000
_cell.length_b   1.000
_cell.length_c   1.000
_cell.angle_alpha   90.00
_cell.angle_beta   90.00
_cell.angle_gamma   90.00
#
_symmetry.space_group_name_H-M   'P 1'
#
loop_
_entity.id
_entity.type
_entity.pdbx_description
1 polymer ?
#
loop_
_entity_poly.entity_id
_entity_poly.type
_entity_poly.pdbx_seq_one_letter_code
_entity_poly.pdbx_strand_id
1 'polypeptide(L)'
;MDEETRTSLKAGEEVLLSGVVYTARDAAHKRLVHMLECEEPLPIDLNNAAIYYVGPTPACHGHAIGSAGPTTSSRMDAYTPMLLEEGLRVMIGKGRRSDAVKDAIRKYGAVYFVACGGAGALLSHCIIESEPVAFDDLLAEAIVRLTLKDFPCFVGIDVQGNDIYDLEDDLKP
;
A
#
# COMPACT_ATOMS: atom_id res chain seq x y z
N MET A 1 -1.23 -12.34 -1.08
CA MET A 1 -0.31 -12.69 -2.21
C MET A 1 0.76 -13.62 -1.66
N ASP A 2 0.92 -14.79 -2.24
CA ASP A 2 1.95 -15.75 -1.81
C ASP A 2 3.37 -15.32 -2.23
N GLU A 3 4.36 -15.99 -1.69
CA GLU A 3 5.77 -15.66 -1.94
C GLU A 3 6.19 -15.94 -3.38
N GLU A 4 5.69 -17.02 -3.97
CA GLU A 4 6.00 -17.39 -5.37
C GLU A 4 5.54 -16.29 -6.32
N THR A 5 4.31 -15.81 -6.17
CA THR A 5 3.79 -14.69 -6.96
C THR A 5 4.63 -13.43 -6.77
N ARG A 6 4.98 -13.06 -5.50
CA ARG A 6 5.79 -11.86 -5.25
C ARG A 6 7.17 -11.94 -5.91
N THR A 7 7.82 -13.11 -5.83
CA THR A 7 9.17 -13.29 -6.40
C THR A 7 9.20 -13.34 -7.92
N SER A 8 8.07 -13.63 -8.57
CA SER A 8 7.97 -13.63 -10.03
C SER A 8 7.80 -12.23 -10.63
N LEU A 9 7.32 -11.25 -9.83
CA LEU A 9 7.08 -9.88 -10.30
C LEU A 9 8.37 -9.12 -10.55
N LYS A 10 8.37 -8.26 -11.57
CA LYS A 10 9.50 -7.39 -11.92
C LYS A 10 9.07 -5.93 -11.97
N ALA A 11 9.96 -5.04 -11.52
CA ALA A 11 9.73 -3.60 -11.58
C ALA A 11 9.36 -3.17 -13.02
N GLY A 12 8.30 -2.35 -13.13
CA GLY A 12 7.76 -1.87 -14.40
C GLY A 12 6.65 -2.72 -15.00
N GLU A 13 6.39 -3.93 -14.50
CA GLU A 13 5.27 -4.74 -14.98
C GLU A 13 3.93 -4.12 -14.63
N GLU A 14 3.00 -4.13 -15.59
CA GLU A 14 1.60 -3.76 -15.37
C GLU A 14 0.82 -4.96 -14.82
N VAL A 15 0.06 -4.74 -13.74
CA VAL A 15 -0.68 -5.80 -13.06
C VAL A 15 -2.09 -5.33 -12.66
N LEU A 16 -2.99 -6.30 -12.49
CA LEU A 16 -4.32 -6.12 -11.92
C LEU A 16 -4.38 -6.82 -10.56
N LEU A 17 -4.57 -6.05 -9.48
CA LEU A 17 -4.65 -6.59 -8.14
C LEU A 17 -6.08 -6.92 -7.76
N SER A 18 -6.30 -8.12 -7.20
CA SER A 18 -7.57 -8.53 -6.60
C SER A 18 -7.33 -9.15 -5.23
N GLY A 19 -8.21 -8.87 -4.28
CA GLY A 19 -8.12 -9.38 -2.92
C GLY A 19 -8.26 -8.30 -1.85
N VAL A 20 -7.95 -8.66 -0.62
CA VAL A 20 -8.11 -7.78 0.55
C VAL A 20 -6.88 -6.91 0.75
N VAL A 21 -7.11 -5.61 1.00
CA VAL A 21 -6.09 -4.66 1.44
C VAL A 21 -6.63 -3.80 2.60
N TYR A 22 -5.76 -3.26 3.41
CA TYR A 22 -6.11 -2.28 4.44
C TYR A 22 -5.70 -0.88 4.00
N THR A 23 -6.52 0.13 4.32
CA THR A 23 -6.09 1.52 4.16
C THR A 23 -5.23 1.93 5.34
N ALA A 24 -4.13 2.63 5.11
CA ALA A 24 -3.40 3.33 6.15
C ALA A 24 -2.57 4.47 5.54
N ARG A 25 -2.62 5.63 6.20
CA ARG A 25 -1.81 6.80 5.87
C ARG A 25 -0.99 7.25 7.08
N ASP A 26 -0.52 8.47 7.05
CA ASP A 26 0.41 9.06 8.00
C ASP A 26 0.03 8.81 9.46
N ALA A 27 -1.19 9.19 9.86
CA ALA A 27 -1.64 9.07 11.25
C ALA A 27 -1.82 7.60 11.66
N ALA A 28 -2.38 6.76 10.78
CA ALA A 28 -2.53 5.33 11.04
C ALA A 28 -1.17 4.64 11.15
N HIS A 29 -0.21 4.91 10.24
CA HIS A 29 1.15 4.37 10.32
C HIS A 29 1.84 4.75 11.62
N LYS A 30 1.78 6.05 12.00
CA LYS A 30 2.36 6.52 13.25
C LYS A 30 1.77 5.80 14.46
N ARG A 31 0.45 5.56 14.48
CA ARG A 31 -0.23 4.86 15.58
C ARG A 31 0.14 3.38 15.61
N LEU A 32 0.19 2.69 14.46
CA LEU A 32 0.61 1.28 14.38
C LEU A 32 2.04 1.11 14.90
N VAL A 33 2.98 1.96 14.48
CA VAL A 33 4.37 1.93 14.96
C VAL A 33 4.45 2.20 16.46
N HIS A 34 3.70 3.18 16.98
CA HIS A 34 3.66 3.43 18.41
C HIS A 34 3.13 2.23 19.21
N MET A 35 2.10 1.55 18.72
CA MET A 35 1.58 0.32 19.35
C MET A 35 2.65 -0.79 19.37
N LEU A 36 3.40 -0.96 18.27
CA LEU A 36 4.52 -1.92 18.23
C LEU A 36 5.62 -1.56 19.24
N GLU A 37 6.02 -0.31 19.32
CA GLU A 37 7.00 0.18 20.32
C GLU A 37 6.56 -0.02 21.76
N CYS A 38 5.24 0.00 22.00
CA CYS A 38 4.64 -0.25 23.32
C CYS A 38 4.26 -1.71 23.56
N GLU A 39 4.58 -2.62 22.64
CA GLU A 39 4.19 -4.04 22.68
C GLU A 39 2.66 -4.24 22.81
N GLU A 40 1.87 -3.30 22.26
CA GLU A 40 0.42 -3.38 22.23
C GLU A 40 -0.06 -4.22 21.02
N PRO A 41 -1.17 -4.98 21.16
CA PRO A 41 -1.72 -5.75 20.06
C PRO A 41 -2.22 -4.83 18.94
N LEU A 42 -1.81 -5.13 17.70
CA LEU A 42 -2.27 -4.38 16.53
C LEU A 42 -3.75 -4.69 16.21
N PRO A 43 -4.50 -3.72 15.65
CA PRO A 43 -5.90 -3.93 15.25
C PRO A 43 -6.07 -4.76 13.99
N ILE A 44 -4.98 -5.02 13.25
CA ILE A 44 -4.92 -5.85 12.05
C ILE A 44 -3.73 -6.80 12.13
N ASP A 45 -3.88 -7.98 11.56
CA ASP A 45 -2.76 -8.91 11.37
C ASP A 45 -1.91 -8.42 10.17
N LEU A 46 -0.65 -8.11 10.42
CA LEU A 46 0.30 -7.69 9.38
C LEU A 46 0.92 -8.88 8.62
N ASN A 47 0.76 -10.11 9.11
CA ASN A 47 1.36 -11.27 8.48
C ASN A 47 0.83 -11.45 7.04
N ASN A 48 1.70 -11.24 6.08
CA ASN A 48 1.40 -11.26 4.64
C ASN A 48 0.30 -10.24 4.21
N ALA A 49 0.13 -9.16 4.98
CA ALA A 49 -0.85 -8.13 4.72
C ALA A 49 -0.49 -7.26 3.51
N ALA A 50 -1.52 -6.58 3.00
CA ALA A 50 -1.42 -5.55 1.98
C ALA A 50 -1.97 -4.22 2.52
N ILE A 51 -1.22 -3.12 2.36
CA ILE A 51 -1.66 -1.77 2.73
C ILE A 51 -1.72 -0.88 1.50
N TYR A 52 -2.86 -0.23 1.32
CA TYR A 52 -3.07 0.83 0.34
C TYR A 52 -2.98 2.20 1.03
N TYR A 53 -2.02 3.01 0.58
CA TYR A 53 -1.80 4.36 1.10
C TYR A 53 -2.83 5.32 0.51
N VAL A 54 -4.01 5.33 1.11
CA VAL A 54 -5.16 6.10 0.65
C VAL A 54 -5.93 6.68 1.84
N GLY A 55 -6.50 7.86 1.67
CA GLY A 55 -7.53 8.42 2.54
C GLY A 55 -8.76 8.65 1.68
N PRO A 56 -9.66 7.68 1.59
CA PRO A 56 -10.80 7.76 0.70
C PRO A 56 -11.80 8.84 1.14
N THR A 57 -12.52 9.40 0.17
CA THR A 57 -13.68 10.23 0.50
C THR A 57 -14.88 9.35 0.88
N PRO A 58 -15.86 9.89 1.63
CA PRO A 58 -17.07 9.15 1.96
C PRO A 58 -17.75 8.57 0.71
N ALA A 59 -18.38 7.40 0.88
CA ALA A 59 -19.09 6.73 -0.18
C ALA A 59 -20.28 7.57 -0.69
N CYS A 60 -20.45 7.62 -2.01
CA CYS A 60 -21.68 8.08 -2.63
C CYS A 60 -22.68 6.94 -2.74
N HIS A 61 -23.97 7.25 -2.93
CA HIS A 61 -25.03 6.24 -3.05
C HIS A 61 -24.68 5.18 -4.10
N GLY A 62 -24.73 3.90 -3.72
CA GLY A 62 -24.46 2.78 -4.62
C GLY A 62 -22.98 2.40 -4.81
N HIS A 63 -22.05 3.07 -4.13
CA HIS A 63 -20.62 2.77 -4.17
C HIS A 63 -20.12 2.29 -2.81
N ALA A 64 -19.17 1.34 -2.82
CA ALA A 64 -18.53 0.86 -1.59
C ALA A 64 -17.69 1.95 -0.90
N ILE A 65 -17.17 2.91 -1.70
CA ILE A 65 -16.28 3.98 -1.24
C ILE A 65 -16.36 5.18 -2.19
N GLY A 66 -15.95 6.35 -1.76
CA GLY A 66 -15.80 7.51 -2.63
C GLY A 66 -14.45 7.48 -3.38
N SER A 67 -13.97 8.64 -3.82
CA SER A 67 -12.68 8.72 -4.52
C SER A 67 -11.56 8.13 -3.67
N ALA A 68 -10.77 7.23 -4.25
CA ALA A 68 -9.74 6.43 -3.58
C ALA A 68 -8.38 6.54 -4.30
N GLY A 69 -7.89 7.76 -4.50
CA GLY A 69 -6.59 8.00 -5.14
C GLY A 69 -5.40 7.77 -4.18
N PRO A 70 -4.26 7.24 -4.68
CA PRO A 70 -3.09 6.96 -3.86
C PRO A 70 -2.48 8.25 -3.28
N THR A 71 -2.02 8.16 -2.04
CA THR A 71 -1.20 9.19 -1.39
C THR A 71 0.29 9.00 -1.74
N THR A 72 1.07 10.06 -1.65
CA THR A 72 2.53 10.03 -1.81
C THR A 72 3.16 9.14 -0.76
N SER A 73 3.83 8.07 -1.20
CA SER A 73 4.28 6.96 -0.34
C SER A 73 5.47 7.31 0.54
N SER A 74 6.34 8.25 0.12
CA SER A 74 7.51 8.67 0.91
C SER A 74 7.16 9.26 2.28
N ARG A 75 5.93 9.69 2.48
CA ARG A 75 5.43 10.15 3.78
C ARG A 75 5.38 9.04 4.83
N MET A 76 5.24 7.78 4.41
CA MET A 76 5.22 6.60 5.27
C MET A 76 6.59 5.95 5.44
N ASP A 77 7.64 6.44 4.78
CA ASP A 77 8.95 5.79 4.74
C ASP A 77 9.59 5.59 6.12
N ALA A 78 9.39 6.55 7.03
CA ALA A 78 9.89 6.45 8.41
C ALA A 78 9.29 5.27 9.20
N TYR A 79 8.10 4.82 8.84
CA TYR A 79 7.34 3.77 9.53
C TYR A 79 7.44 2.41 8.84
N THR A 80 7.61 2.42 7.51
CA THR A 80 7.51 1.24 6.65
C THR A 80 8.45 0.10 7.05
N PRO A 81 9.75 0.32 7.36
CA PRO A 81 10.64 -0.78 7.70
C PRO A 81 10.17 -1.63 8.88
N MET A 82 9.63 -1.00 9.93
CA MET A 82 9.10 -1.70 11.10
C MET A 82 7.86 -2.53 10.75
N LEU A 83 6.94 -2.00 9.94
CA LEU A 83 5.77 -2.76 9.50
C LEU A 83 6.14 -3.94 8.58
N LEU A 84 7.19 -3.80 7.77
CA LEU A 84 7.73 -4.91 6.96
C LEU A 84 8.36 -6.00 7.85
N GLU A 85 9.03 -5.63 8.93
CA GLU A 85 9.55 -6.56 9.93
C GLU A 85 8.43 -7.37 10.58
N GLU A 86 7.29 -6.74 10.87
CA GLU A 86 6.10 -7.35 11.45
C GLU A 86 5.23 -8.15 10.46
N GLY A 87 5.66 -8.26 9.20
CA GLY A 87 4.99 -9.15 8.24
C GLY A 87 4.25 -8.47 7.10
N LEU A 88 4.20 -7.14 7.02
CA LEU A 88 3.66 -6.45 5.85
C LEU A 88 4.46 -6.87 4.60
N ARG A 89 3.76 -7.24 3.51
CA ARG A 89 4.42 -7.73 2.29
C ARG A 89 4.01 -6.98 1.03
N VAL A 90 2.88 -6.31 1.04
CA VAL A 90 2.37 -5.59 -0.13
C VAL A 90 2.05 -4.15 0.26
N MET A 91 2.55 -3.21 -0.50
CA MET A 91 2.28 -1.79 -0.34
C MET A 91 1.79 -1.23 -1.67
N ILE A 92 0.73 -0.41 -1.64
CA ILE A 92 0.19 0.27 -2.82
C ILE A 92 0.18 1.77 -2.54
N GLY A 93 0.75 2.56 -3.44
CA GLY A 93 0.80 4.01 -3.28
C GLY A 93 1.23 4.73 -4.55
N LYS A 94 1.92 5.86 -4.43
CA LYS A 94 2.52 6.58 -5.56
C LYS A 94 3.84 7.23 -5.20
N GLY A 95 4.70 7.42 -6.21
CA GLY A 95 5.99 8.12 -6.08
C GLY A 95 7.11 7.24 -5.54
N ARG A 96 8.30 7.80 -5.49
CA ARG A 96 9.53 7.12 -5.08
C ARG A 96 9.51 6.76 -3.58
N ARG A 97 10.32 5.77 -3.24
CA ARG A 97 10.58 5.37 -1.85
C ARG A 97 12.05 5.67 -1.49
N SER A 98 12.33 5.81 -0.20
CA SER A 98 13.69 5.95 0.31
C SER A 98 14.50 4.66 0.17
N ASP A 99 15.83 4.79 0.18
CA ASP A 99 16.73 3.63 0.15
C ASP A 99 16.51 2.69 1.34
N ALA A 100 16.22 3.23 2.52
CA ALA A 100 15.88 2.43 3.69
C ALA A 100 14.66 1.53 3.47
N VAL A 101 13.65 2.01 2.73
CA VAL A 101 12.48 1.20 2.35
C VAL A 101 12.83 0.18 1.28
N LYS A 102 13.65 0.54 0.28
CA LYS A 102 14.14 -0.41 -0.73
C LYS A 102 14.92 -1.56 -0.09
N ASP A 103 15.79 -1.25 0.88
CA ASP A 103 16.55 -2.25 1.62
C ASP A 103 15.65 -3.16 2.46
N ALA A 104 14.63 -2.59 3.12
CA ALA A 104 13.64 -3.35 3.87
C ALA A 104 12.78 -4.25 2.94
N ILE A 105 12.39 -3.77 1.75
CA ILE A 105 11.70 -4.56 0.72
C ILE A 105 12.53 -5.81 0.36
N ARG A 106 13.84 -5.64 0.08
CA ARG A 106 14.74 -6.76 -0.21
C ARG A 106 14.84 -7.73 0.96
N LYS A 107 15.04 -7.20 2.17
CA LYS A 107 15.24 -7.99 3.39
C LYS A 107 14.03 -8.87 3.71
N TYR A 108 12.83 -8.35 3.54
CA TYR A 108 11.58 -9.02 3.95
C TYR A 108 10.78 -9.63 2.79
N GLY A 109 11.28 -9.57 1.56
CA GLY A 109 10.61 -10.13 0.38
C GLY A 109 9.25 -9.47 0.10
N ALA A 110 9.16 -8.16 0.29
CA ALA A 110 7.96 -7.38 0.04
C ALA A 110 7.93 -6.83 -1.39
N VAL A 111 6.80 -6.26 -1.80
CA VAL A 111 6.63 -5.59 -3.08
C VAL A 111 5.90 -4.26 -2.90
N TYR A 112 6.29 -3.26 -3.66
CA TYR A 112 5.62 -1.98 -3.71
C TYR A 112 5.00 -1.76 -5.08
N PHE A 113 3.69 -1.48 -5.11
CA PHE A 113 2.93 -1.17 -6.31
C PHE A 113 2.67 0.34 -6.43
N VAL A 114 2.79 0.86 -7.64
CA VAL A 114 2.46 2.24 -7.97
C VAL A 114 1.11 2.29 -8.67
N ALA A 115 0.15 2.98 -8.06
CA ALA A 115 -1.14 3.28 -8.67
C ALA A 115 -1.15 4.70 -9.27
N CYS A 116 -1.95 4.90 -10.32
CA CYS A 116 -2.00 6.18 -11.02
C CYS A 116 -2.54 7.31 -10.13
N GLY A 117 -1.74 8.36 -9.94
CA GLY A 117 -2.18 9.59 -9.30
C GLY A 117 -3.25 10.31 -10.13
N GLY A 118 -4.22 10.95 -9.45
CA GLY A 118 -5.34 11.64 -10.13
C GLY A 118 -6.48 10.74 -10.60
N ALA A 119 -6.30 9.42 -10.62
CA ALA A 119 -7.30 8.44 -11.06
C ALA A 119 -8.24 7.95 -9.94
N GLY A 120 -8.36 8.68 -8.82
CA GLY A 120 -9.09 8.22 -7.63
C GLY A 120 -10.54 7.83 -7.86
N ALA A 121 -11.25 8.50 -8.78
CA ALA A 121 -12.61 8.16 -9.15
C ALA A 121 -12.68 6.84 -9.96
N LEU A 122 -11.71 6.59 -10.85
CA LEU A 122 -11.61 5.34 -11.60
C LEU A 122 -11.22 4.19 -10.68
N LEU A 123 -10.22 4.39 -9.83
CA LEU A 123 -9.73 3.37 -8.90
C LEU A 123 -10.80 2.96 -7.89
N SER A 124 -11.72 3.86 -7.50
CA SER A 124 -12.81 3.51 -6.59
C SER A 124 -13.78 2.47 -7.18
N HIS A 125 -13.93 2.40 -8.51
CA HIS A 125 -14.74 1.36 -9.16
C HIS A 125 -14.15 -0.06 -9.04
N CYS A 126 -12.85 -0.16 -8.78
CA CYS A 126 -12.17 -1.42 -8.52
C CYS A 126 -12.27 -1.86 -7.05
N ILE A 127 -12.94 -1.07 -6.20
CA ILE A 127 -13.17 -1.39 -4.78
C ILE A 127 -14.62 -1.83 -4.63
N ILE A 128 -14.82 -3.12 -4.39
CA ILE A 128 -16.15 -3.73 -4.37
C ILE A 128 -16.77 -3.82 -2.97
N GLU A 129 -15.91 -3.79 -1.92
CA GLU A 129 -16.35 -3.78 -0.52
C GLU A 129 -15.46 -2.86 0.31
N SER A 130 -16.04 -2.28 1.37
CA SER A 130 -15.37 -1.39 2.31
C SER A 130 -15.95 -1.59 3.70
N GLU A 131 -15.11 -1.91 4.68
CA GLU A 131 -15.47 -2.18 6.06
C GLU A 131 -14.52 -1.44 7.01
N PRO A 132 -15.02 -0.54 7.89
CA PRO A 132 -14.20 0.07 8.94
C PRO A 132 -13.62 -1.00 9.88
N VAL A 133 -12.35 -0.86 10.26
CA VAL A 133 -11.66 -1.82 11.13
C VAL A 133 -11.16 -1.16 12.41
N ALA A 134 -10.47 -0.01 12.30
CA ALA A 134 -9.86 0.63 13.45
C ALA A 134 -9.57 2.11 13.21
N PHE A 135 -9.34 2.81 14.31
CA PHE A 135 -8.93 4.22 14.33
C PHE A 135 -9.98 5.16 13.73
N ASP A 136 -11.27 4.93 14.01
CA ASP A 136 -12.39 5.74 13.51
C ASP A 136 -12.24 7.24 13.82
N ASP A 137 -11.55 7.56 14.91
CA ASP A 137 -11.21 8.93 15.31
C ASP A 137 -10.27 9.64 14.30
N LEU A 138 -9.57 8.90 13.47
CA LEU A 138 -8.72 9.43 12.40
C LEU A 138 -9.48 9.77 11.10
N LEU A 139 -10.79 9.52 11.04
CA LEU A 139 -11.66 9.83 9.90
C LEU A 139 -11.13 9.24 8.58
N ALA A 140 -10.75 10.08 7.61
CA ALA A 140 -10.22 9.64 6.30
C ALA A 140 -8.86 8.88 6.41
N GLU A 141 -8.23 8.88 7.57
CA GLU A 141 -7.00 8.13 7.85
C GLU A 141 -7.23 6.89 8.73
N ALA A 142 -8.51 6.56 9.02
CA ALA A 142 -8.88 5.32 9.68
C ALA A 142 -8.42 4.09 8.88
N ILE A 143 -8.22 2.98 9.57
CA ILE A 143 -7.97 1.71 8.91
C ILE A 143 -9.30 1.12 8.45
N VAL A 144 -9.40 0.95 7.14
CA VAL A 144 -10.57 0.35 6.47
C VAL A 144 -10.09 -0.88 5.70
N ARG A 145 -10.81 -1.97 5.81
CA ARG A 145 -10.61 -3.17 5.00
C ARG A 145 -11.33 -2.99 3.68
N LEU A 146 -10.61 -3.10 2.57
CA LEU A 146 -11.13 -2.99 1.21
C LEU A 146 -10.98 -4.33 0.50
N THR A 147 -11.96 -4.69 -0.32
CA THR A 147 -11.85 -5.77 -1.30
C THR A 147 -11.66 -5.17 -2.68
N LEU A 148 -10.49 -5.41 -3.27
CA LEU A 148 -10.15 -4.97 -4.63
C LEU A 148 -10.56 -6.02 -5.65
N LYS A 149 -10.94 -5.56 -6.85
CA LYS A 149 -11.16 -6.38 -8.04
C LYS A 149 -10.56 -5.68 -9.25
N ASP A 150 -9.60 -6.36 -9.90
CA ASP A 150 -8.92 -5.89 -11.12
C ASP A 150 -8.37 -4.46 -11.00
N PHE A 151 -7.78 -4.14 -9.84
CA PHE A 151 -7.24 -2.82 -9.52
C PHE A 151 -5.92 -2.61 -10.28
N PRO A 152 -5.86 -1.65 -11.25
CA PRO A 152 -4.70 -1.46 -12.11
C PRO A 152 -3.56 -0.74 -11.40
N CYS A 153 -2.36 -1.29 -11.50
CA CYS A 153 -1.13 -0.66 -11.02
C CYS A 153 0.10 -1.24 -11.71
N PHE A 154 1.25 -0.67 -11.38
CA PHE A 154 2.55 -1.14 -11.84
C PHE A 154 3.35 -1.68 -10.66
N VAL A 155 4.22 -2.66 -10.89
CA VAL A 155 5.25 -3.04 -9.92
C VAL A 155 6.23 -1.88 -9.83
N GLY A 156 6.18 -1.14 -8.72
CA GLY A 156 7.05 0.00 -8.47
C GLY A 156 8.43 -0.43 -8.00
N ILE A 157 8.46 -1.33 -6.98
CA ILE A 157 9.70 -1.93 -6.48
C ILE A 157 9.45 -3.43 -6.27
N ASP A 158 10.24 -4.27 -6.92
CA ASP A 158 10.17 -5.72 -6.80
C ASP A 158 10.93 -6.24 -5.54
N VAL A 159 10.82 -7.55 -5.27
CA VAL A 159 11.49 -8.18 -4.11
C VAL A 159 13.02 -8.09 -4.15
N GLN A 160 13.61 -7.81 -5.30
CA GLN A 160 15.06 -7.63 -5.48
C GLN A 160 15.46 -6.17 -5.26
N GLY A 161 14.48 -5.27 -5.11
CA GLY A 161 14.69 -3.85 -4.90
C GLY A 161 14.93 -3.05 -6.19
N ASN A 162 14.65 -3.65 -7.36
CA ASN A 162 14.64 -2.88 -8.61
C ASN A 162 13.46 -1.91 -8.56
N ASP A 163 13.69 -0.66 -8.97
CA ASP A 163 12.72 0.43 -8.89
C ASP A 163 12.36 0.93 -10.29
N ILE A 164 11.07 1.03 -10.60
CA ILE A 164 10.57 1.54 -11.88
C ILE A 164 11.11 2.93 -12.20
N TYR A 165 11.32 3.76 -11.20
CA TYR A 165 11.83 5.11 -11.40
C TYR A 165 13.32 5.17 -11.72
N ASP A 166 14.09 4.15 -11.33
CA ASP A 166 15.50 4.05 -11.70
C ASP A 166 15.62 3.58 -13.16
N LEU A 167 14.70 2.71 -13.63
CA LEU A 167 14.61 2.31 -15.04
C LEU A 167 14.29 3.49 -15.97
N GLU A 168 13.48 4.46 -15.52
CA GLU A 168 13.20 5.68 -16.29
C GLU A 168 14.42 6.62 -16.37
N ASP A 169 15.24 6.68 -15.33
CA ASP A 169 16.43 7.53 -15.30
C ASP A 169 17.52 7.01 -16.24
N ASP A 170 17.62 5.68 -16.43
CA ASP A 170 18.54 5.05 -17.41
C ASP A 170 18.15 5.29 -18.87
N LEU A 171 16.92 5.71 -19.14
CA LEU A 171 16.40 6.01 -20.50
C LEU A 171 16.55 7.48 -20.88
N LYS A 172 17.01 8.35 -19.98
CA LYS A 172 17.29 9.75 -20.30
C LYS A 172 18.62 9.89 -20.99
N PRO A 173 18.68 10.58 -22.16
CA PRO A 173 19.92 10.78 -22.92
C PRO A 173 20.91 11.67 -22.19
#